data_1b41caf35eb068db226e873e382a1ce4
#
_entry.id   1b41caf35eb068db226e873e382a1ce4
#
_cell.length_a   1.000
_cell.length_b   1.000
_cell.length_c   1.000
_cell.angle_alpha   90.00
_cell.angle_beta   90.00
_cell.angle_gamma   90.00
#
_symmetry.space_group_name_H-M   'P 1'
#
loop_
_entity.id
_entity.type
_entity.pdbx_description
1 polymer ?
#
loop_
_entity_poly.entity_id
_entity_poly.type
_entity_poly.pdbx_seq_one_letter_code
_entity_poly.pdbx_strand_id
1 'polypeptide(L)'
;MSTWTKRIHRRAATFGNVVASCGHPSSVSPYSRRLEKVKFGVPLNEVCKNDIPGPLLVLILKLNKEAPLRKDIFRAPGHQGNMKKLIYFLQSGRLINMDNFSVYTIASALKKFLRKIPGGVFGRDGEMQLFTVIQLESIEQQRDQIHKTP
;
A
#
# COMPACT_ATOMS: atom_id res chain seq x y z
N MET A 1 -13.40 -7.13 -13.91
CA MET A 1 -12.75 -6.86 -12.60
C MET A 1 -11.74 -7.96 -12.34
N SER A 2 -10.48 -7.60 -12.16
CA SER A 2 -9.39 -8.57 -11.98
C SER A 2 -9.52 -9.31 -10.64
N THR A 3 -8.98 -10.52 -10.57
CA THR A 3 -8.93 -11.34 -9.35
C THR A 3 -8.23 -10.63 -8.19
N TRP A 4 -7.35 -9.69 -8.51
CA TRP A 4 -6.61 -8.88 -7.54
C TRP A 4 -7.53 -7.89 -6.79
N THR A 5 -8.42 -7.20 -7.51
CA THR A 5 -9.40 -6.27 -6.93
C THR A 5 -10.37 -6.99 -5.97
N LYS A 6 -10.79 -8.21 -6.33
CA LYS A 6 -11.67 -9.03 -5.46
C LYS A 6 -10.97 -9.46 -4.16
N ARG A 7 -9.66 -9.71 -4.20
CA ARG A 7 -8.87 -10.09 -3.02
C ARG A 7 -8.70 -8.92 -2.06
N ILE A 8 -8.49 -7.70 -2.58
CA ILE A 8 -8.40 -6.47 -1.80
C ILE A 8 -9.73 -6.19 -1.09
N HIS A 9 -10.88 -6.26 -1.80
CA HIS A 9 -12.18 -5.98 -1.21
C HIS A 9 -12.59 -6.97 -0.12
N ARG A 10 -12.25 -8.26 -0.23
CA ARG A 10 -12.54 -9.23 0.84
C ARG A 10 -11.81 -8.92 2.14
N ARG A 11 -10.55 -8.46 2.08
CA ARG A 11 -9.80 -8.08 3.29
C ARG A 11 -10.28 -6.77 3.90
N ALA A 12 -10.69 -5.80 3.09
CA ALA A 12 -11.26 -4.54 3.57
C ALA A 12 -12.59 -4.76 4.31
N ALA A 13 -13.44 -5.68 3.84
CA ALA A 13 -14.68 -6.04 4.51
C ALA A 13 -14.47 -6.64 5.91
N THR A 14 -13.37 -7.38 6.11
CA THR A 14 -13.03 -7.94 7.43
C THR A 14 -12.58 -6.88 8.42
N PHE A 15 -12.01 -5.76 7.96
CA PHE A 15 -11.62 -4.63 8.83
C PHE A 15 -12.80 -3.73 9.22
N GLY A 16 -13.84 -3.63 8.39
CA GLY A 16 -15.01 -2.79 8.66
C GLY A 16 -15.94 -3.33 9.76
N ASN A 17 -15.98 -4.64 9.95
CA ASN A 17 -16.90 -5.29 10.93
C ASN A 17 -16.36 -5.32 12.37
N VAL A 18 -15.19 -4.76 12.63
CA VAL A 18 -14.57 -4.81 13.96
C VAL A 18 -14.93 -3.60 14.82
N VAL A 19 -15.62 -2.60 14.28
CA VAL A 19 -15.94 -1.35 15.00
C VAL A 19 -17.33 -1.37 15.64
N ALA A 20 -18.16 -2.39 15.41
CA ALA A 20 -19.58 -2.39 15.80
C ALA A 20 -19.96 -3.45 16.83
N SER A 21 -19.06 -3.87 17.74
CA SER A 21 -19.47 -4.72 18.89
C SER A 21 -18.91 -4.16 20.19
N CYS A 22 -19.58 -3.14 20.71
CA CYS A 22 -19.53 -2.79 22.12
C CYS A 22 -20.55 -3.62 22.89
N GLY A 23 -20.09 -4.50 23.79
CA GLY A 23 -20.92 -5.06 24.83
C GLY A 23 -20.95 -6.59 24.92
N HIS A 24 -19.94 -7.22 25.53
CA HIS A 24 -20.10 -8.26 26.58
C HIS A 24 -18.73 -8.58 27.20
N PRO A 25 -18.59 -8.65 28.54
CA PRO A 25 -17.35 -9.06 29.16
C PRO A 25 -17.31 -10.58 29.24
N SER A 26 -16.25 -11.16 28.74
CA SER A 26 -15.86 -12.59 28.85
C SER A 26 -15.92 -13.38 27.54
N SER A 27 -14.99 -13.08 26.68
CA SER A 27 -14.22 -14.10 25.94
C SER A 27 -12.89 -13.47 25.55
N VAL A 28 -11.83 -13.95 26.13
CA VAL A 28 -10.45 -13.64 25.71
C VAL A 28 -10.34 -14.12 24.27
N SER A 29 -10.57 -13.18 23.33
CA SER A 29 -10.36 -13.46 21.93
C SER A 29 -8.88 -13.83 21.76
N PRO A 30 -8.54 -15.00 21.17
CA PRO A 30 -7.15 -15.37 20.93
C PRO A 30 -6.46 -14.52 19.88
N TYR A 31 -7.13 -13.51 19.35
CA TYR A 31 -6.59 -12.46 18.51
C TYR A 31 -6.00 -11.33 19.37
N SER A 32 -4.90 -11.61 20.05
CA SER A 32 -3.92 -10.58 20.34
C SER A 32 -3.49 -9.98 19.01
N ARG A 33 -4.17 -8.89 18.61
CA ARG A 33 -3.89 -8.15 17.39
C ARG A 33 -2.51 -7.51 17.52
N ARG A 34 -1.47 -8.28 17.25
CA ARG A 34 -0.19 -7.69 16.88
C ARG A 34 -0.44 -6.98 15.57
N LEU A 35 -0.59 -5.66 15.66
CA LEU A 35 -0.67 -4.82 14.48
C LEU A 35 0.60 -5.06 13.66
N GLU A 36 0.38 -5.48 12.42
CA GLU A 36 1.48 -5.75 11.49
C GLU A 36 2.29 -4.47 11.32
N LYS A 37 3.61 -4.58 11.46
CA LYS A 37 4.54 -3.48 11.25
C LYS A 37 4.94 -3.42 9.79
N VAL A 38 4.94 -2.23 9.21
CA VAL A 38 5.46 -2.02 7.86
C VAL A 38 6.95 -1.74 7.95
N LYS A 39 7.78 -2.64 7.45
CA LYS A 39 9.22 -2.46 7.37
C LYS A 39 9.56 -1.57 6.18
N PHE A 40 10.39 -0.56 6.39
CA PHE A 40 10.94 0.32 5.36
C PHE A 40 12.40 -0.04 5.10
N GLY A 41 12.81 0.01 3.83
CA GLY A 41 14.21 -0.23 3.46
C GLY A 41 14.62 -1.70 3.46
N VAL A 42 13.66 -2.59 3.35
CA VAL A 42 13.87 -4.03 3.14
C VAL A 42 13.26 -4.47 1.81
N PRO A 43 13.72 -5.58 1.23
CA PRO A 43 13.15 -6.11 -0.01
C PRO A 43 11.65 -6.38 0.09
N LEU A 44 10.93 -6.26 -1.02
CA LEU A 44 9.47 -6.36 -1.04
C LEU A 44 8.96 -7.73 -0.57
N ASN A 45 9.68 -8.80 -0.89
CA ASN A 45 9.39 -10.16 -0.44
C ASN A 45 9.47 -10.32 1.09
N GLU A 46 10.31 -9.51 1.77
CA GLU A 46 10.33 -9.49 3.24
C GLU A 46 9.15 -8.72 3.84
N VAL A 47 8.68 -7.66 3.17
CA VAL A 47 7.53 -6.88 3.61
C VAL A 47 6.25 -7.67 3.42
N CYS A 48 6.11 -8.33 2.27
CA CYS A 48 4.91 -9.02 1.80
C CYS A 48 5.08 -10.54 1.83
N LYS A 49 5.67 -11.12 2.89
CA LYS A 49 5.96 -12.57 3.00
C LYS A 49 4.78 -13.45 2.64
N ASN A 50 3.61 -13.16 3.17
CA ASN A 50 2.38 -13.91 2.94
C ASN A 50 1.36 -13.08 2.17
N ASP A 51 1.35 -11.77 2.38
CA ASP A 51 0.43 -10.82 1.79
C ASP A 51 0.87 -9.37 2.10
N ILE A 52 0.20 -8.39 1.50
CA ILE A 52 0.45 -6.98 1.79
C ILE A 52 0.08 -6.69 3.25
N PRO A 53 0.98 -6.10 4.08
CA PRO A 53 0.67 -5.74 5.46
C PRO A 53 -0.59 -4.89 5.56
N GLY A 54 -1.47 -5.21 6.53
CA GLY A 54 -2.74 -4.51 6.70
C GLY A 54 -2.66 -2.99 6.72
N PRO A 55 -1.73 -2.36 7.48
CA PRO A 55 -1.58 -0.90 7.48
C PRO A 55 -1.20 -0.32 6.12
N LEU A 56 -0.37 -1.01 5.35
CA LEU A 56 0.00 -0.60 3.99
C LEU A 56 -1.19 -0.73 3.04
N LEU A 57 -1.97 -1.81 3.17
CA LEU A 57 -3.18 -2.03 2.39
C LEU A 57 -4.22 -0.92 2.63
N VAL A 58 -4.46 -0.54 3.89
CA VAL A 58 -5.39 0.56 4.23
C VAL A 58 -4.94 1.88 3.58
N LEU A 59 -3.64 2.15 3.56
CA LEU A 59 -3.05 3.32 2.93
C LEU A 59 -3.32 3.35 1.42
N ILE A 60 -3.12 2.21 0.75
CA ILE A 60 -3.38 2.05 -0.69
C ILE A 60 -4.88 2.19 -0.99
N LEU A 61 -5.75 1.59 -0.17
CA LEU A 61 -7.21 1.68 -0.36
C LEU A 61 -7.73 3.12 -0.20
N LYS A 62 -7.21 3.87 0.78
CA LYS A 62 -7.57 5.28 0.93
C LYS A 62 -7.12 6.11 -0.26
N LEU A 63 -5.92 5.90 -0.78
CA LEU A 63 -5.46 6.54 -2.01
C LEU A 63 -6.33 6.16 -3.19
N ASN A 64 -6.66 4.88 -3.37
CA ASN A 64 -7.52 4.42 -4.46
C ASN A 64 -8.90 5.08 -4.44
N LYS A 65 -9.44 5.35 -3.26
CA LYS A 65 -10.75 6.01 -3.09
C LYS A 65 -10.69 7.52 -3.33
N GLU A 66 -9.68 8.20 -2.80
CA GLU A 66 -9.66 9.67 -2.75
C GLU A 66 -8.79 10.32 -3.85
N ALA A 67 -7.75 9.61 -4.34
CA ALA A 67 -6.82 10.18 -5.31
C ALA A 67 -7.49 10.56 -6.66
N PRO A 68 -8.45 9.79 -7.20
CA PRO A 68 -9.12 10.17 -8.45
C PRO A 68 -9.88 11.49 -8.37
N LEU A 69 -10.27 11.90 -7.16
CA LEU A 69 -11.02 13.14 -6.91
C LEU A 69 -10.13 14.37 -6.69
N ARG A 70 -8.82 14.21 -6.72
CA ARG A 70 -7.84 15.24 -6.39
C ARG A 70 -6.79 15.38 -7.48
N LYS A 71 -6.42 16.63 -7.78
CA LYS A 71 -5.33 16.92 -8.73
C LYS A 71 -3.97 16.74 -8.06
N ASP A 72 -2.99 16.35 -8.85
CA ASP A 72 -1.56 16.32 -8.50
C ASP A 72 -1.19 15.53 -7.22
N ILE A 73 -1.96 14.51 -6.88
CA ILE A 73 -1.77 13.71 -5.64
C ILE A 73 -0.32 13.19 -5.48
N PHE A 74 0.30 12.75 -6.56
CA PHE A 74 1.67 12.26 -6.51
C PHE A 74 2.74 13.31 -6.83
N ARG A 75 2.34 14.53 -7.22
CA ARG A 75 3.25 15.66 -7.51
C ARG A 75 3.32 16.65 -6.36
N ALA A 76 2.17 17.03 -5.80
CA ALA A 76 2.12 17.95 -4.68
C ALA A 76 2.72 17.32 -3.41
N PRO A 77 3.53 18.05 -2.63
CA PRO A 77 4.10 17.56 -1.41
C PRO A 77 3.05 17.46 -0.29
N GLY A 78 3.11 16.39 0.49
CA GLY A 78 2.37 16.28 1.75
C GLY A 78 3.06 17.03 2.89
N HIS A 79 2.32 17.25 3.98
CA HIS A 79 2.88 17.87 5.18
C HIS A 79 3.98 17.00 5.81
N GLN A 80 5.22 17.51 5.88
CA GLN A 80 6.41 16.76 6.28
C GLN A 80 6.32 16.17 7.68
N GLY A 81 5.84 16.94 8.68
CA GLY A 81 5.67 16.48 10.06
C GLY A 81 4.67 15.33 10.16
N ASN A 82 3.53 15.47 9.49
CA ASN A 82 2.51 14.42 9.46
C ASN A 82 2.98 13.17 8.70
N MET A 83 3.77 13.34 7.65
CA MET A 83 4.38 12.21 6.93
C MET A 83 5.35 11.42 7.84
N LYS A 84 6.22 12.12 8.60
CA LYS A 84 7.12 11.47 9.57
C LYS A 84 6.33 10.73 10.64
N LYS A 85 5.27 11.34 11.18
CA LYS A 85 4.37 10.75 12.18
C LYS A 85 3.66 9.51 11.63
N LEU A 86 3.13 9.57 10.41
CA LEU A 86 2.48 8.44 9.75
C LEU A 86 3.46 7.27 9.56
N ILE A 87 4.67 7.53 9.06
CA ILE A 87 5.71 6.52 8.86
C ILE A 87 6.09 5.86 10.20
N TYR A 88 6.26 6.66 11.24
CA TYR A 88 6.55 6.15 12.59
C TYR A 88 5.45 5.19 13.07
N PHE A 89 4.18 5.53 12.88
CA PHE A 89 3.06 4.66 13.24
C PHE A 89 3.06 3.36 12.44
N LEU A 90 3.28 3.43 11.12
CA LEU A 90 3.37 2.25 10.25
C LEU A 90 4.48 1.30 10.73
N GLN A 91 5.66 1.83 11.06
CA GLN A 91 6.80 1.05 11.53
C GLN A 91 6.61 0.49 12.95
N SER A 92 5.91 1.21 13.81
CA SER A 92 5.66 0.78 15.20
C SER A 92 4.48 -0.20 15.32
N GLY A 93 3.66 -0.35 14.28
CA GLY A 93 2.45 -1.18 14.29
C GLY A 93 1.35 -0.59 15.17
N ARG A 94 1.30 0.74 15.34
CA ARG A 94 0.23 1.42 16.08
C ARG A 94 -1.01 1.57 15.22
N LEU A 95 -2.18 1.49 15.86
CA LEU A 95 -3.46 1.83 15.21
C LEU A 95 -3.43 3.29 14.76
N ILE A 96 -3.80 3.51 13.50
CA ILE A 96 -3.82 4.82 12.88
C ILE A 96 -5.21 5.08 12.35
N ASN A 97 -5.80 6.21 12.76
CA ASN A 97 -6.92 6.75 12.01
C ASN A 97 -6.35 7.51 10.79
N MET A 98 -6.55 6.94 9.60
CA MET A 98 -6.07 7.51 8.34
C MET A 98 -6.77 8.83 7.98
N ASP A 99 -7.95 9.11 8.56
CA ASP A 99 -8.69 10.34 8.29
C ASP A 99 -8.00 11.58 8.87
N ASN A 100 -7.09 11.39 9.83
CA ASN A 100 -6.28 12.47 10.38
C ASN A 100 -5.15 12.92 9.44
N PHE A 101 -4.97 12.28 8.29
CA PHE A 101 -3.91 12.58 7.34
C PHE A 101 -4.51 12.96 5.99
N SER A 102 -4.02 14.06 5.41
CA SER A 102 -4.40 14.43 4.05
C SER A 102 -3.94 13.37 3.05
N VAL A 103 -4.69 13.20 1.98
CA VAL A 103 -4.36 12.25 0.91
C VAL A 103 -2.97 12.52 0.30
N TYR A 104 -2.52 13.78 0.24
CA TYR A 104 -1.17 14.17 -0.20
C TYR A 104 -0.07 13.66 0.75
N THR A 105 -0.34 13.69 2.06
CA THR A 105 0.57 13.14 3.09
C THR A 105 0.67 11.63 2.96
N ILE A 106 -0.46 10.97 2.74
CA ILE A 106 -0.54 9.52 2.53
C ILE A 106 0.22 9.13 1.26
N ALA A 107 0.00 9.82 0.14
CA ALA A 107 0.73 9.60 -1.10
C ALA A 107 2.24 9.80 -0.94
N SER A 108 2.64 10.81 -0.17
CA SER A 108 4.07 11.08 0.12
C SER A 108 4.70 9.97 0.97
N ALA A 109 3.96 9.40 1.93
CA ALA A 109 4.43 8.28 2.74
C ALA A 109 4.57 7.01 1.89
N LEU A 110 3.62 6.73 1.00
CA LEU A 110 3.69 5.61 0.07
C LEU A 110 4.87 5.76 -0.90
N LYS A 111 5.05 6.94 -1.51
CA LYS A 111 6.23 7.21 -2.35
C LYS A 111 7.54 6.96 -1.61
N LYS A 112 7.62 7.37 -0.35
CA LYS A 112 8.82 7.14 0.47
C LYS A 112 9.05 5.67 0.78
N PHE A 113 7.97 4.90 0.99
CA PHE A 113 8.06 3.46 1.14
C PHE A 113 8.62 2.80 -0.12
N LEU A 114 8.02 3.06 -1.28
CA LEU A 114 8.43 2.47 -2.56
C LEU A 114 9.88 2.82 -2.93
N ARG A 115 10.30 4.08 -2.72
CA ARG A 115 11.68 4.52 -2.99
C ARG A 115 12.74 3.86 -2.10
N LYS A 116 12.35 3.34 -0.94
CA LYS A 116 13.28 2.69 -0.02
C LYS A 116 13.40 1.19 -0.23
N ILE A 117 12.65 0.61 -1.14
CA ILE A 117 12.75 -0.81 -1.47
C ILE A 117 14.10 -1.06 -2.17
N PRO A 118 15.00 -1.87 -1.60
CA PRO A 118 16.25 -2.23 -2.26
C PRO A 118 15.97 -2.98 -3.57
N GLY A 119 16.60 -2.56 -4.66
CA GLY A 119 16.39 -3.13 -5.99
C GLY A 119 15.10 -2.66 -6.69
N GLY A 120 14.36 -1.70 -6.09
CA GLY A 120 13.10 -1.21 -6.68
C GLY A 120 11.92 -2.15 -6.52
N VAL A 121 10.77 -1.76 -7.03
CA VAL A 121 9.50 -2.53 -6.93
C VAL A 121 9.53 -3.75 -7.85
N PHE A 122 10.14 -3.63 -9.02
CA PHE A 122 10.18 -4.66 -10.06
C PHE A 122 11.48 -5.47 -10.05
N GLY A 123 12.45 -5.09 -9.22
CA GLY A 123 13.79 -5.64 -9.29
C GLY A 123 14.56 -5.20 -10.55
N ARG A 124 15.86 -5.52 -10.62
CA ARG A 124 16.71 -5.14 -11.76
C ARG A 124 16.24 -5.71 -13.09
N ASP A 125 15.89 -6.99 -13.09
CA ASP A 125 15.48 -7.68 -14.30
C ASP A 125 14.14 -7.18 -14.83
N GLY A 126 13.16 -6.96 -13.93
CA GLY A 126 11.89 -6.37 -14.28
C GLY A 126 12.00 -4.93 -14.78
N GLU A 127 12.87 -4.11 -14.19
CA GLU A 127 13.15 -2.77 -14.69
C GLU A 127 13.75 -2.80 -16.09
N MET A 128 14.74 -3.66 -16.34
CA MET A 128 15.32 -3.81 -17.69
C MET A 128 14.28 -4.25 -18.73
N GLN A 129 13.43 -5.21 -18.36
CA GLN A 129 12.34 -5.64 -19.24
C GLN A 129 11.36 -4.50 -19.55
N LEU A 130 10.98 -3.71 -18.54
CA LEU A 130 10.11 -2.55 -18.73
C LEU A 130 10.76 -1.47 -19.61
N PHE A 131 12.07 -1.24 -19.49
CA PHE A 131 12.79 -0.32 -20.36
C PHE A 131 12.82 -0.79 -21.83
N THR A 132 12.91 -2.10 -22.09
CA THR A 132 12.84 -2.61 -23.48
C THR A 132 11.46 -2.42 -24.08
N VAL A 133 10.39 -2.47 -23.26
CA VAL A 133 9.01 -2.25 -23.73
C VAL A 133 8.82 -0.83 -24.28
N ILE A 134 9.47 0.17 -23.68
CA ILE A 134 9.37 1.58 -24.14
C ILE A 134 9.94 1.77 -25.55
N GLN A 135 10.83 0.88 -25.99
CA GLN A 135 11.46 0.92 -27.32
C GLN A 135 10.58 0.27 -28.40
N LEU A 136 9.49 -0.40 -28.04
CA LEU A 136 8.57 -0.98 -29.01
C LEU A 136 7.74 0.11 -29.69
N GLU A 137 7.58 0.00 -31.01
CA GLU A 137 6.91 1.02 -31.83
C GLU A 137 5.38 1.02 -31.65
N SER A 138 4.78 -0.14 -31.35
CA SER A 138 3.34 -0.28 -31.22
C SER A 138 2.86 -0.29 -29.78
N ILE A 139 1.84 0.51 -29.47
CA ILE A 139 1.18 0.55 -28.15
C ILE A 139 0.60 -0.82 -27.79
N GLU A 140 0.09 -1.58 -28.77
CA GLU A 140 -0.45 -2.92 -28.53
C GLU A 140 0.65 -3.90 -28.11
N GLN A 141 1.79 -3.88 -28.78
CA GLN A 141 2.96 -4.69 -28.42
C GLN A 141 3.49 -4.31 -27.03
N GLN A 142 3.55 -3.01 -26.72
CA GLN A 142 3.94 -2.53 -25.40
C GLN A 142 3.02 -3.09 -24.31
N ARG A 143 1.71 -3.00 -24.50
CA ARG A 143 0.72 -3.50 -23.55
C ARG A 143 0.83 -5.00 -23.34
N ASP A 144 0.94 -5.78 -24.43
CA ASP A 144 1.04 -7.24 -24.37
C ASP A 144 2.33 -7.69 -23.68
N GLN A 145 3.42 -6.97 -23.88
CA GLN A 145 4.69 -7.27 -23.23
C GLN A 145 4.67 -6.94 -21.72
N ILE A 146 4.02 -5.84 -21.32
CA ILE A 146 3.83 -5.50 -19.91
C ILE A 146 3.02 -6.60 -19.19
N HIS A 147 2.00 -7.17 -19.83
CA HIS A 147 1.21 -8.26 -19.25
C HIS A 147 1.97 -9.57 -19.09
N LYS A 148 3.04 -9.77 -19.84
CA LYS A 148 3.91 -10.96 -19.76
C LYS A 148 5.07 -10.79 -18.79
N THR A 149 5.35 -9.56 -18.35
CA THR A 149 6.39 -9.28 -17.37
C THR A 149 5.88 -9.69 -15.97
N PRO A 150 6.61 -10.52 -15.24
CA PRO A 150 6.19 -11.06 -13.95
C PRO A 150 6.04 -10.01 -12.84
#